data_be99db17f50d1c8f52f1a49fa47e99d7
#
_entry.id   be99db17f50d1c8f52f1a49fa47e99d7
#
_cell.length_a   1.000
_cell.length_b   1.000
_cell.length_c   1.000
_cell.angle_alpha   90.00
_cell.angle_beta   90.00
_cell.angle_gamma   90.00
#
_symmetry.space_group_name_H-M   'P 1'
#
loop_
_entity.id
_entity.type
_entity.pdbx_description
1 polymer ?
#
loop_
_entity_poly.entity_id
_entity_poly.type
_entity_poly.pdbx_seq_one_letter_code
_entity_poly.pdbx_strand_id
1 'polypeptide(L)'
;MAREYVNFYGNLMKASDDYLVNVLDALDANGLTDDTLVIRTSDHGEMGTAHGGLRQKNFNFYEEATRVPMVYSNPKLYKRAITNDHLVSHADFLPTMASLFWVPESAKQPWQGVDYSRSVLNPRGARPPQEYVVFTYDDYQSGQADGPYPKPPNHVVSIREKRWKLAKYYDIEGGKKPQWEMYDLKHDPLEKTNLAYPGYERTRPQERHYKRLRKKLAGVQRRRLQSLPNTPEPETPPSDDT
;
A
#
# COMPACT_ATOMS: atom_id res chain seq x y z
N MET A 1 13.02 -1.52 26.14
CA MET A 1 12.76 -0.67 24.94
C MET A 1 11.91 -1.38 23.86
N ALA A 2 12.32 -2.48 23.21
CA ALA A 2 11.47 -3.16 22.19
C ALA A 2 10.17 -3.74 22.80
N ARG A 3 10.24 -4.44 23.95
CA ARG A 3 9.08 -5.00 24.65
C ARG A 3 8.08 -3.93 25.09
N GLU A 4 8.55 -2.81 25.58
CA GLU A 4 7.69 -1.67 25.99
C GLU A 4 6.97 -1.07 24.78
N TYR A 5 7.68 -0.91 23.66
CA TYR A 5 7.09 -0.43 22.42
C TYR A 5 5.99 -1.36 21.91
N VAL A 6 6.25 -2.67 21.87
CA VAL A 6 5.26 -3.67 21.43
C VAL A 6 4.04 -3.69 22.37
N ASN A 7 4.25 -3.60 23.68
CA ASN A 7 3.16 -3.53 24.65
C ASN A 7 2.33 -2.25 24.49
N PHE A 8 2.99 -1.11 24.31
CA PHE A 8 2.31 0.17 24.06
C PHE A 8 1.46 0.11 22.79
N TYR A 9 2.05 -0.39 21.68
CA TYR A 9 1.34 -0.53 20.42
C TYR A 9 0.14 -1.49 20.53
N GLY A 10 0.32 -2.63 21.20
CA GLY A 10 -0.76 -3.58 21.45
C GLY A 10 -1.92 -2.99 22.26
N ASN A 11 -1.63 -2.14 23.25
CA ASN A 11 -2.66 -1.43 24.01
C ASN A 11 -3.40 -0.39 23.16
N LEU A 12 -2.70 0.31 22.27
CA LEU A 12 -3.35 1.22 21.31
C LEU A 12 -4.27 0.48 20.34
N MET A 13 -3.85 -0.68 19.85
CA MET A 13 -4.69 -1.52 18.98
C MET A 13 -5.96 -1.97 19.70
N LYS A 14 -5.85 -2.40 20.98
CA LYS A 14 -7.01 -2.75 21.79
C LYS A 14 -7.96 -1.56 21.96
N ALA A 15 -7.46 -0.40 22.31
CA ALA A 15 -8.28 0.81 22.43
C ALA A 15 -8.98 1.17 21.12
N SER A 16 -8.29 1.02 19.98
CA SER A 16 -8.88 1.22 18.64
C SER A 16 -10.01 0.23 18.34
N ASP A 17 -9.88 -1.02 18.78
CA ASP A 17 -10.94 -2.02 18.64
C ASP A 17 -12.15 -1.70 19.51
N ASP A 18 -11.95 -1.21 20.74
CA ASP A 18 -13.03 -0.76 21.62
C ASP A 18 -13.80 0.42 20.98
N TYR A 19 -13.13 1.37 20.34
CA TYR A 19 -13.79 2.46 19.59
C TYR A 19 -14.58 1.95 18.39
N LEU A 20 -14.10 0.95 17.68
CA LEU A 20 -14.86 0.33 16.59
C LEU A 20 -16.16 -0.30 17.11
N VAL A 21 -16.10 -1.00 18.25
CA VAL A 21 -17.30 -1.58 18.90
C VAL A 21 -18.32 -0.48 19.17
N ASN A 22 -17.92 0.66 19.76
CA ASN A 22 -18.82 1.79 20.03
C ASN A 22 -19.50 2.30 18.74
N VAL A 23 -18.80 2.35 17.62
CA VAL A 23 -19.39 2.76 16.33
C VAL A 23 -20.41 1.72 15.85
N LEU A 24 -20.10 0.43 15.96
CA LEU A 24 -21.01 -0.64 15.55
C LEU A 24 -22.28 -0.69 16.42
N ASP A 25 -22.13 -0.50 17.74
CA ASP A 25 -23.25 -0.41 18.67
C ASP A 25 -24.14 0.80 18.36
N ALA A 26 -23.56 1.93 18.00
CA ALA A 26 -24.31 3.11 17.58
C ALA A 26 -25.10 2.89 16.28
N LEU A 27 -24.53 2.17 15.30
CA LEU A 27 -25.25 1.78 14.09
C LEU A 27 -26.45 0.88 14.41
N ASP A 28 -26.25 -0.08 15.29
CA ASP A 28 -27.31 -1.02 15.69
C ASP A 28 -28.42 -0.31 16.46
N ALA A 29 -28.08 0.50 17.45
CA ALA A 29 -29.03 1.28 18.24
C ALA A 29 -29.89 2.23 17.40
N ASN A 30 -29.38 2.68 16.25
CA ASN A 30 -30.13 3.56 15.34
C ASN A 30 -30.79 2.80 14.16
N GLY A 31 -30.74 1.47 14.14
CA GLY A 31 -31.32 0.64 13.06
C GLY A 31 -30.64 0.82 11.72
N LEU A 32 -29.38 1.25 11.67
CA LEU A 32 -28.64 1.55 10.44
C LEU A 32 -27.74 0.41 9.98
N THR A 33 -27.56 -0.64 10.78
CA THR A 33 -26.63 -1.75 10.53
C THR A 33 -26.84 -2.38 9.16
N ASP A 34 -28.08 -2.61 8.78
CA ASP A 34 -28.44 -3.28 7.52
C ASP A 34 -28.21 -2.40 6.28
N ASP A 35 -28.28 -1.09 6.42
CA ASP A 35 -28.17 -0.14 5.30
C ASP A 35 -26.81 0.56 5.23
N THR A 36 -25.86 0.14 6.10
CA THR A 36 -24.52 0.70 6.15
C THR A 36 -23.46 -0.32 5.70
N LEU A 37 -22.61 0.05 4.76
CA LEU A 37 -21.41 -0.71 4.43
C LEU A 37 -20.24 -0.18 5.30
N VAL A 38 -19.87 -0.95 6.31
CA VAL A 38 -18.73 -0.62 7.17
C VAL A 38 -17.44 -1.06 6.48
N ILE A 39 -16.49 -0.13 6.35
CA ILE A 39 -15.18 -0.40 5.78
C ILE A 39 -14.13 -0.14 6.85
N ARG A 40 -13.31 -1.17 7.16
CA ARG A 40 -12.16 -1.04 8.06
C ARG A 40 -10.87 -1.24 7.29
N THR A 41 -10.01 -0.25 7.35
CA THR A 41 -8.66 -0.29 6.77
C THR A 41 -7.69 0.50 7.65
N SER A 42 -6.46 0.63 7.22
CA SER A 42 -5.43 1.52 7.80
C SER A 42 -4.78 2.31 6.67
N ASP A 43 -4.26 3.49 6.95
CA ASP A 43 -3.49 4.33 6.01
C ASP A 43 -2.19 3.64 5.59
N HIS A 44 -1.47 3.03 6.52
CA HIS A 44 -0.26 2.23 6.35
C HIS A 44 -0.13 1.23 7.51
N GLY A 45 0.85 0.37 7.44
CA GLY A 45 1.22 -0.54 8.52
C GLY A 45 2.23 0.06 9.49
N GLU A 46 2.81 -0.81 10.31
CA GLU A 46 3.78 -0.47 11.33
C GLU A 46 4.83 -1.58 11.43
N MET A 47 6.12 -1.21 11.43
CA MET A 47 7.22 -2.17 11.48
C MET A 47 7.28 -2.96 12.79
N GLY A 48 6.74 -2.43 13.89
CA GLY A 48 6.58 -3.15 15.14
C GLY A 48 7.85 -3.75 15.73
N THR A 49 8.99 -3.16 15.43
CA THR A 49 10.36 -3.65 15.72
C THR A 49 10.83 -4.81 14.85
N ALA A 50 10.15 -5.15 13.76
CA ALA A 50 10.63 -6.10 12.76
C ALA A 50 11.93 -5.64 12.09
N HIS A 51 12.57 -6.51 11.33
CA HIS A 51 13.77 -6.23 10.54
C HIS A 51 14.91 -5.52 11.32
N GLY A 52 15.22 -6.05 12.52
CA GLY A 52 16.31 -5.52 13.33
C GLY A 52 15.95 -4.33 14.21
N GLY A 53 14.66 -4.12 14.48
CA GLY A 53 14.18 -3.09 15.41
C GLY A 53 13.60 -1.86 14.72
N LEU A 54 13.23 -1.97 13.43
CA LEU A 54 12.59 -0.88 12.71
C LEU A 54 11.22 -0.54 13.34
N ARG A 55 10.90 0.74 13.32
CA ARG A 55 9.65 1.32 13.80
C ARG A 55 9.06 2.22 12.74
N GLN A 56 7.76 2.47 12.83
CA GLN A 56 7.02 3.27 11.85
C GLN A 56 7.03 2.62 10.44
N LYS A 57 6.96 3.39 9.38
CA LYS A 57 6.76 2.91 8.01
C LYS A 57 7.65 3.58 6.96
N ASN A 58 8.46 4.55 7.38
CA ASN A 58 9.15 5.44 6.43
C ASN A 58 10.25 4.70 5.65
N PHE A 59 10.38 5.02 4.36
CA PHE A 59 11.45 4.58 3.46
C PHE A 59 11.65 3.07 3.38
N ASN A 60 10.59 2.29 3.53
CA ASN A 60 10.69 0.84 3.35
C ASN A 60 9.52 0.29 2.55
N PHE A 61 9.68 -0.94 2.09
CA PHE A 61 8.71 -1.64 1.27
C PHE A 61 8.31 -3.00 1.85
N TYR A 62 8.53 -3.22 3.15
CA TYR A 62 8.17 -4.47 3.83
C TYR A 62 6.66 -4.65 3.96
N GLU A 63 6.21 -5.91 4.03
CA GLU A 63 4.78 -6.22 4.18
C GLU A 63 4.22 -5.59 5.46
N GLU A 64 5.00 -5.47 6.52
CA GLU A 64 4.60 -4.82 7.77
C GLU A 64 4.20 -3.35 7.57
N ALA A 65 4.83 -2.64 6.65
CA ALA A 65 4.52 -1.25 6.36
C ALA A 65 3.45 -1.10 5.25
N THR A 66 3.42 -2.00 4.26
CA THR A 66 2.62 -1.81 3.04
C THR A 66 1.37 -2.68 2.98
N ARG A 67 1.29 -3.77 3.76
CA ARG A 67 0.14 -4.65 3.81
C ARG A 67 -0.75 -4.32 5.00
N VAL A 68 -1.90 -3.71 4.72
CA VAL A 68 -2.88 -3.30 5.73
C VAL A 68 -4.16 -4.14 5.65
N PRO A 69 -4.95 -4.19 6.72
CA PRO A 69 -6.27 -4.82 6.66
C PRO A 69 -7.17 -4.07 5.67
N MET A 70 -8.04 -4.81 4.98
CA MET A 70 -9.12 -4.27 4.16
C MET A 70 -10.36 -5.14 4.39
N VAL A 71 -11.30 -4.65 5.16
CA VAL A 71 -12.50 -5.38 5.58
C VAL A 71 -13.74 -4.62 5.12
N TYR A 72 -14.66 -5.32 4.49
CA TYR A 72 -15.99 -4.85 4.14
C TYR A 72 -17.02 -5.63 4.94
N SER A 73 -17.92 -4.97 5.63
CA SER A 73 -18.94 -5.59 6.47
C SER A 73 -20.31 -4.98 6.26
N ASN A 74 -21.27 -5.82 5.95
CA ASN A 74 -22.70 -5.51 5.94
C ASN A 74 -23.49 -6.83 6.03
N PRO A 75 -24.45 -7.02 6.95
CA PRO A 75 -25.14 -8.29 7.15
C PRO A 75 -26.08 -8.67 6.00
N LYS A 76 -26.56 -7.71 5.21
CA LYS A 76 -27.34 -8.00 3.99
C LYS A 76 -26.48 -8.57 2.87
N LEU A 77 -25.26 -8.06 2.71
CA LEU A 77 -24.32 -8.50 1.68
C LEU A 77 -23.61 -9.80 2.06
N TYR A 78 -23.21 -9.94 3.32
CA TYR A 78 -22.38 -11.05 3.77
C TYR A 78 -23.03 -11.82 4.93
N LYS A 79 -23.59 -12.98 4.63
CA LYS A 79 -24.19 -13.88 5.66
C LYS A 79 -23.17 -14.64 6.49
N ARG A 80 -21.91 -14.63 6.09
CA ARG A 80 -20.77 -15.26 6.77
C ARG A 80 -19.46 -14.60 6.34
N ALA A 81 -18.42 -14.75 7.15
CA ALA A 81 -17.08 -14.29 6.80
C ALA A 81 -16.57 -14.96 5.50
N ILE A 82 -15.98 -14.16 4.64
CA ILE A 82 -15.37 -14.57 3.38
C ILE A 82 -14.01 -13.89 3.27
N THR A 83 -12.98 -14.69 2.98
CA THR A 83 -11.66 -14.16 2.66
C THR A 83 -11.46 -14.19 1.15
N ASN A 84 -10.93 -13.10 0.61
CA ASN A 84 -10.55 -12.95 -0.78
C ASN A 84 -9.07 -12.57 -0.84
N ASP A 85 -8.32 -13.16 -1.76
CA ASP A 85 -6.88 -12.94 -1.93
C ASP A 85 -6.54 -12.03 -3.12
N HIS A 86 -7.50 -11.28 -3.62
CA HIS A 86 -7.28 -10.31 -4.69
C HIS A 86 -6.36 -9.18 -4.23
N LEU A 87 -5.49 -8.75 -5.13
CA LEU A 87 -4.62 -7.62 -4.88
C LEU A 87 -5.36 -6.32 -5.12
N VAL A 88 -5.44 -5.50 -4.08
CA VAL A 88 -6.04 -4.16 -4.10
C VAL A 88 -5.14 -3.19 -3.34
N SER A 89 -5.23 -1.91 -3.65
CA SER A 89 -4.47 -0.84 -3.00
C SER A 89 -5.34 0.37 -2.68
N HIS A 90 -4.85 1.30 -1.90
CA HIS A 90 -5.57 2.54 -1.59
C HIS A 90 -5.85 3.39 -2.84
N ALA A 91 -4.99 3.34 -3.87
CA ALA A 91 -5.25 4.00 -5.14
C ALA A 91 -6.53 3.49 -5.83
N ASP A 92 -6.94 2.25 -5.53
CA ASP A 92 -8.12 1.59 -6.08
C ASP A 92 -9.41 1.96 -5.31
N PHE A 93 -9.30 2.65 -4.18
CA PHE A 93 -10.42 2.93 -3.29
C PHE A 93 -11.46 3.86 -3.95
N LEU A 94 -11.03 5.01 -4.47
CA LEU A 94 -11.95 5.96 -5.09
C LEU A 94 -12.70 5.40 -6.30
N PRO A 95 -12.07 4.76 -7.30
CA PRO A 95 -12.79 4.15 -8.41
C PRO A 95 -13.77 3.06 -7.95
N THR A 96 -13.42 2.33 -6.88
CA THR A 96 -14.30 1.31 -6.30
C THR A 96 -15.52 1.92 -5.61
N MET A 97 -15.30 2.95 -4.79
CA MET A 97 -16.41 3.67 -4.14
C MET A 97 -17.34 4.31 -5.17
N ALA A 98 -16.79 4.93 -6.20
CA ALA A 98 -17.58 5.50 -7.29
C ALA A 98 -18.50 4.46 -7.94
N SER A 99 -18.02 3.24 -8.13
CA SER A 99 -18.85 2.15 -8.68
C SER A 99 -19.87 1.61 -7.68
N LEU A 100 -19.49 1.47 -6.40
CA LEU A 100 -20.42 1.01 -5.35
C LEU A 100 -21.56 2.01 -5.09
N PHE A 101 -21.30 3.31 -5.24
CA PHE A 101 -22.30 4.39 -5.08
C PHE A 101 -22.93 4.84 -6.39
N TRP A 102 -22.73 4.11 -7.49
CA TRP A 102 -23.30 4.42 -8.82
C TRP A 102 -23.03 5.84 -9.29
N VAL A 103 -21.84 6.35 -9.01
CA VAL A 103 -21.41 7.67 -9.53
C VAL A 103 -21.43 7.61 -11.07
N PRO A 104 -22.12 8.56 -11.74
CA PRO A 104 -22.21 8.55 -13.21
C PRO A 104 -20.83 8.75 -13.86
N GLU A 105 -20.60 8.14 -15.02
CA GLU A 105 -19.32 8.22 -15.74
C GLU A 105 -18.88 9.66 -16.01
N SER A 106 -19.83 10.57 -16.26
CA SER A 106 -19.55 12.00 -16.46
C SER A 106 -18.92 12.70 -15.25
N ALA A 107 -19.10 12.16 -14.05
CA ALA A 107 -18.52 12.68 -12.80
C ALA A 107 -17.25 11.95 -12.35
N LYS A 108 -16.88 10.85 -13.04
CA LYS A 108 -15.67 10.11 -12.72
C LYS A 108 -14.43 10.84 -13.24
N GLN A 109 -13.39 10.81 -12.44
CA GLN A 109 -12.09 11.37 -12.79
C GLN A 109 -11.18 10.27 -13.39
N PRO A 110 -10.12 10.62 -14.12
CA PRO A 110 -9.18 9.67 -14.69
C PRO A 110 -8.25 9.09 -13.59
N TRP A 111 -8.83 8.35 -12.63
CA TRP A 111 -8.06 7.73 -11.55
C TRP A 111 -7.09 6.68 -12.08
N GLN A 112 -5.93 6.58 -11.45
CA GLN A 112 -4.91 5.59 -11.81
C GLN A 112 -5.17 4.21 -11.17
N GLY A 113 -6.01 4.13 -10.16
CA GLY A 113 -6.44 2.89 -9.51
C GLY A 113 -7.41 2.07 -10.38
N VAL A 114 -7.67 0.84 -9.97
CA VAL A 114 -8.62 -0.08 -10.60
C VAL A 114 -9.87 -0.24 -9.73
N ASP A 115 -11.01 -0.39 -10.37
CA ASP A 115 -12.25 -0.72 -9.68
C ASP A 115 -12.28 -2.20 -9.28
N TYR A 116 -12.41 -2.48 -7.99
CA TYR A 116 -12.60 -3.82 -7.43
C TYR A 116 -13.98 -4.05 -6.80
N SER A 117 -14.96 -3.21 -7.11
CA SER A 117 -16.34 -3.31 -6.59
C SER A 117 -16.96 -4.70 -6.78
N ARG A 118 -16.62 -5.39 -7.88
CA ARG A 118 -17.05 -6.77 -8.12
C ARG A 118 -16.51 -7.73 -7.06
N SER A 119 -15.26 -7.51 -6.56
CA SER A 119 -14.68 -8.32 -5.48
C SER A 119 -15.39 -8.08 -4.15
N VAL A 120 -15.92 -6.87 -3.93
CA VAL A 120 -16.75 -6.52 -2.76
C VAL A 120 -18.13 -7.18 -2.87
N LEU A 121 -18.83 -7.00 -3.99
CA LEU A 121 -20.21 -7.46 -4.17
C LEU A 121 -20.32 -8.99 -4.39
N ASN A 122 -19.33 -9.60 -5.01
CA ASN A 122 -19.28 -11.05 -5.28
C ASN A 122 -17.88 -11.63 -4.99
N PRO A 123 -17.47 -11.67 -3.72
CA PRO A 123 -16.08 -12.01 -3.36
C PRO A 123 -15.64 -13.42 -3.75
N ARG A 124 -16.59 -14.35 -4.01
CA ARG A 124 -16.28 -15.72 -4.43
C ARG A 124 -16.25 -15.92 -5.93
N GLY A 125 -17.04 -15.16 -6.68
CA GLY A 125 -17.20 -15.33 -8.13
C GLY A 125 -16.47 -14.29 -8.95
N ALA A 126 -16.01 -13.20 -8.35
CA ALA A 126 -15.31 -12.15 -9.06
C ALA A 126 -13.91 -12.62 -9.52
N ARG A 127 -13.53 -12.19 -10.72
CA ARG A 127 -12.13 -12.33 -11.16
C ARG A 127 -11.25 -11.31 -10.45
N PRO A 128 -9.95 -11.61 -10.22
CA PRO A 128 -9.00 -10.63 -9.70
C PRO A 128 -9.01 -9.35 -10.55
N PRO A 129 -9.13 -8.17 -9.93
CA PRO A 129 -9.20 -6.90 -10.68
C PRO A 129 -7.85 -6.56 -11.33
N GLN A 130 -6.76 -7.05 -10.74
CA GLN A 130 -5.40 -6.84 -11.24
C GLN A 130 -4.45 -7.96 -10.77
N GLU A 131 -3.32 -8.08 -11.47
CA GLU A 131 -2.28 -9.07 -11.14
C GLU A 131 -1.22 -8.54 -10.18
N TYR A 132 -1.14 -7.24 -10.00
CA TYR A 132 -0.15 -6.56 -9.17
C TYR A 132 -0.68 -5.23 -8.65
N VAL A 133 -0.12 -4.79 -7.55
CA VAL A 133 -0.29 -3.43 -7.02
C VAL A 133 1.01 -2.66 -7.11
N VAL A 134 0.90 -1.34 -7.15
CA VAL A 134 2.01 -0.40 -7.19
C VAL A 134 2.03 0.37 -5.88
N PHE A 135 3.23 0.60 -5.35
CA PHE A 135 3.44 1.48 -4.21
C PHE A 135 4.58 2.45 -4.54
N THR A 136 4.39 3.71 -4.19
CA THR A 136 5.41 4.76 -4.29
C THR A 136 5.59 5.44 -2.94
N TYR A 137 6.78 5.92 -2.69
CA TYR A 137 7.07 6.74 -1.53
C TYR A 137 8.04 7.87 -1.95
N ASP A 138 7.56 9.10 -1.88
CA ASP A 138 8.26 10.29 -2.37
C ASP A 138 8.44 11.37 -1.29
N ASP A 139 7.98 11.12 -0.06
CA ASP A 139 8.16 12.02 1.07
C ASP A 139 9.58 11.91 1.65
N TYR A 140 10.52 12.63 1.03
CA TYR A 140 11.92 12.68 1.48
C TYR A 140 12.10 13.30 2.88
N GLN A 141 11.15 14.09 3.34
CA GLN A 141 11.16 14.71 4.66
C GLN A 141 10.67 13.78 5.78
N SER A 142 10.00 12.67 5.43
CA SER A 142 9.43 11.73 6.39
C SER A 142 8.48 12.37 7.41
N GLY A 143 7.78 13.42 7.01
CA GLY A 143 6.90 14.20 7.90
C GLY A 143 7.64 15.08 8.92
N GLN A 144 8.95 15.31 8.75
CA GLN A 144 9.75 16.18 9.60
C GLN A 144 10.10 17.48 8.87
N ALA A 145 9.76 18.63 9.49
CA ALA A 145 10.07 19.93 8.88
C ALA A 145 11.57 20.24 8.91
N ASP A 146 12.29 19.87 9.97
CA ASP A 146 13.63 20.36 10.29
C ASP A 146 14.76 19.33 10.09
N GLY A 147 14.56 18.25 9.36
CA GLY A 147 15.62 17.25 9.11
C GLY A 147 16.22 16.61 10.38
N PRO A 148 17.29 15.86 10.24
CA PRO A 148 17.98 15.55 8.99
C PRO A 148 17.16 14.62 8.08
N TYR A 149 17.14 14.92 6.78
CA TYR A 149 16.41 14.14 5.79
C TYR A 149 17.22 12.93 5.34
N PRO A 150 16.57 11.81 4.97
CA PRO A 150 17.23 10.68 4.36
C PRO A 150 17.97 11.10 3.09
N LYS A 151 19.24 10.69 3.01
CA LYS A 151 20.05 10.95 1.82
C LYS A 151 19.60 10.07 0.64
N PRO A 152 19.70 10.58 -0.61
CA PRO A 152 19.43 9.78 -1.80
C PRO A 152 20.24 8.46 -1.85
N PRO A 153 19.65 7.39 -2.38
CA PRO A 153 18.35 7.30 -3.04
C PRO A 153 17.19 7.22 -2.04
N ASN A 154 16.32 8.21 -2.03
CA ASN A 154 15.26 8.42 -1.04
C ASN A 154 13.83 8.43 -1.61
N HIS A 155 13.66 8.03 -2.86
CA HIS A 155 12.39 7.79 -3.49
C HIS A 155 12.20 6.29 -3.74
N VAL A 156 10.98 5.78 -3.58
CA VAL A 156 10.67 4.37 -3.79
C VAL A 156 9.59 4.22 -4.84
N VAL A 157 9.80 3.33 -5.78
CA VAL A 157 8.75 2.83 -6.67
C VAL A 157 8.80 1.31 -6.71
N SER A 158 7.64 0.68 -6.63
CA SER A 158 7.61 -0.76 -6.46
C SER A 158 6.44 -1.43 -7.16
N ILE A 159 6.53 -2.75 -7.27
CA ILE A 159 5.49 -3.64 -7.78
C ILE A 159 5.40 -4.87 -6.88
N ARG A 160 4.18 -5.24 -6.47
CA ARG A 160 3.90 -6.41 -5.66
C ARG A 160 2.88 -7.29 -6.37
N GLU A 161 3.27 -8.50 -6.71
CA GLU A 161 2.43 -9.60 -7.20
C GLU A 161 2.13 -10.56 -6.03
N LYS A 162 1.25 -11.55 -6.20
CA LYS A 162 0.91 -12.50 -5.12
C LYS A 162 2.13 -13.19 -4.48
N ARG A 163 3.15 -13.49 -5.27
CA ARG A 163 4.37 -14.18 -4.79
C ARG A 163 5.59 -13.29 -4.75
N TRP A 164 5.74 -12.41 -5.71
CA TRP A 164 6.96 -11.66 -5.91
C TRP A 164 6.74 -10.18 -5.67
N LYS A 165 7.71 -9.52 -5.06
CA LYS A 165 7.74 -8.07 -4.98
C LYS A 165 9.11 -7.54 -5.33
N LEU A 166 9.14 -6.34 -5.92
CA LEU A 166 10.36 -5.65 -6.34
C LEU A 166 10.18 -4.15 -6.07
N ALA A 167 11.15 -3.56 -5.41
CA ALA A 167 11.27 -2.12 -5.24
C ALA A 167 12.55 -1.57 -5.88
N LYS A 168 12.46 -0.36 -6.39
CA LYS A 168 13.56 0.48 -6.83
C LYS A 168 13.59 1.70 -5.93
N TYR A 169 14.70 1.88 -5.22
CA TYR A 169 15.04 3.11 -4.52
C TYR A 169 15.87 3.97 -5.47
N TYR A 170 15.50 5.23 -5.66
CA TYR A 170 16.16 6.07 -6.66
C TYR A 170 16.34 7.50 -6.16
N ASP A 171 17.27 8.17 -6.79
CA ASP A 171 17.54 9.58 -6.64
C ASP A 171 16.84 10.31 -7.79
N ILE A 172 15.98 11.27 -7.50
CA ILE A 172 15.25 12.02 -8.52
C ILE A 172 16.18 12.90 -9.37
N GLU A 173 17.27 13.38 -8.76
CA GLU A 173 18.30 14.17 -9.45
C GLU A 173 19.28 13.30 -10.26
N GLY A 174 19.24 11.97 -10.07
CA GLY A 174 20.08 11.02 -10.81
C GLY A 174 21.53 10.95 -10.35
N GLY A 175 21.94 11.66 -9.29
CA GLY A 175 23.29 11.66 -8.76
C GLY A 175 23.72 10.35 -8.08
N LYS A 176 22.77 9.51 -7.66
CA LYS A 176 23.01 8.23 -7.01
C LYS A 176 22.47 7.06 -7.83
N LYS A 177 23.25 5.98 -7.85
CA LYS A 177 22.82 4.73 -8.49
C LYS A 177 21.59 4.15 -7.75
N PRO A 178 20.57 3.66 -8.47
CA PRO A 178 19.43 3.01 -7.84
C PRO A 178 19.82 1.78 -7.03
N GLN A 179 19.15 1.59 -5.90
CA GLN A 179 19.18 0.36 -5.10
C GLN A 179 17.92 -0.45 -5.37
N TRP A 180 17.98 -1.74 -5.11
CA TRP A 180 16.89 -2.67 -5.44
C TRP A 180 16.64 -3.64 -4.30
N GLU A 181 15.38 -3.93 -4.08
CA GLU A 181 14.93 -5.01 -3.20
C GLU A 181 14.01 -5.94 -3.97
N MET A 182 14.16 -7.24 -3.76
CA MET A 182 13.31 -8.27 -4.33
C MET A 182 13.09 -9.40 -3.33
N TYR A 183 11.84 -9.82 -3.16
CA TYR A 183 11.47 -10.89 -2.24
C TYR A 183 10.58 -11.93 -2.90
N ASP A 184 10.73 -13.21 -2.48
CA ASP A 184 9.85 -14.34 -2.82
C ASP A 184 8.96 -14.65 -1.62
N LEU A 185 7.82 -13.99 -1.50
CA LEU A 185 6.92 -14.09 -0.36
C LEU A 185 6.39 -15.51 -0.10
N LYS A 186 6.48 -16.41 -1.09
CA LYS A 186 6.11 -17.82 -0.90
C LYS A 186 7.13 -18.58 -0.05
N HIS A 187 8.41 -18.30 -0.21
CA HIS A 187 9.50 -19.01 0.48
C HIS A 187 10.16 -18.16 1.58
N ASP A 188 9.99 -16.86 1.51
CA ASP A 188 10.49 -15.89 2.48
C ASP A 188 9.38 -14.86 2.82
N PRO A 189 8.31 -15.29 3.52
CA PRO A 189 7.19 -14.41 3.88
C PRO A 189 7.57 -13.31 4.87
N LEU A 190 8.71 -13.42 5.52
CA LEU A 190 9.26 -12.43 6.45
C LEU A 190 10.34 -11.53 5.82
N GLU A 191 10.52 -11.62 4.51
CA GLU A 191 11.40 -10.73 3.72
C GLU A 191 12.83 -10.58 4.30
N LYS A 192 13.39 -11.68 4.79
CA LYS A 192 14.73 -11.71 5.40
C LYS A 192 15.87 -11.69 4.39
N THR A 193 15.60 -12.08 3.14
CA THR A 193 16.62 -12.26 2.11
C THR A 193 16.30 -11.38 0.90
N ASN A 194 16.99 -10.24 0.79
CA ASN A 194 16.89 -9.40 -0.40
C ASN A 194 17.60 -10.07 -1.60
N LEU A 195 16.82 -10.65 -2.50
CA LEU A 195 17.32 -11.33 -3.71
C LEU A 195 17.94 -10.35 -4.74
N ALA A 196 17.74 -9.05 -4.58
CA ALA A 196 18.35 -8.02 -5.43
C ALA A 196 19.59 -7.38 -4.79
N TYR A 197 19.99 -7.82 -3.61
CA TYR A 197 21.17 -7.29 -2.93
C TYR A 197 22.44 -7.48 -3.79
N PRO A 198 23.33 -6.48 -3.87
CA PRO A 198 24.60 -6.64 -4.57
C PRO A 198 25.41 -7.80 -3.99
N GLY A 199 25.86 -8.71 -4.84
CA GLY A 199 26.59 -9.91 -4.41
C GLY A 199 25.72 -11.12 -4.06
N TYR A 200 24.37 -11.00 -4.04
CA TYR A 200 23.53 -12.18 -3.89
C TYR A 200 23.50 -13.02 -5.18
N GLU A 201 23.85 -14.29 -5.08
CA GLU A 201 23.85 -15.22 -6.20
C GLU A 201 22.45 -15.79 -6.44
N ARG A 202 21.71 -15.17 -7.36
CA ARG A 202 20.36 -15.63 -7.73
C ARG A 202 20.42 -16.93 -8.51
N THR A 203 19.54 -17.85 -8.17
CA THR A 203 19.26 -19.02 -9.02
C THR A 203 18.69 -18.60 -10.38
N ARG A 204 18.75 -19.49 -11.38
CA ARG A 204 18.18 -19.21 -12.72
C ARG A 204 16.69 -18.79 -12.68
N PRO A 205 15.79 -19.39 -11.88
CA PRO A 205 14.42 -18.92 -11.73
C PRO A 205 14.34 -17.50 -11.12
N GLN A 206 15.09 -17.24 -10.03
CA GLN A 206 15.12 -15.92 -9.39
C GLN A 206 15.59 -14.83 -10.34
N GLU A 207 16.64 -15.09 -11.12
CA GLU A 207 17.16 -14.15 -12.12
C GLU A 207 16.13 -13.85 -13.23
N ARG A 208 15.37 -14.87 -13.69
CA ARG A 208 14.27 -14.67 -14.65
C ARG A 208 13.19 -13.75 -14.06
N HIS A 209 12.79 -13.98 -12.79
CA HIS A 209 11.79 -13.15 -12.12
C HIS A 209 12.31 -11.73 -11.90
N TYR A 210 13.55 -11.57 -11.52
CA TYR A 210 14.18 -10.25 -11.35
C TYR A 210 14.13 -9.43 -12.64
N LYS A 211 14.58 -10.01 -13.76
CA LYS A 211 14.53 -9.35 -15.07
C LYS A 211 13.10 -9.04 -15.52
N ARG A 212 12.17 -9.98 -15.32
CA ARG A 212 10.76 -9.82 -15.65
C ARG A 212 10.11 -8.66 -14.85
N LEU A 213 10.31 -8.64 -13.53
CA LEU A 213 9.75 -7.62 -12.64
C LEU A 213 10.34 -6.24 -12.94
N ARG A 214 11.63 -6.13 -13.20
CA ARG A 214 12.26 -4.86 -13.61
C ARG A 214 11.65 -4.32 -14.90
N LYS A 215 11.48 -5.17 -15.91
CA LYS A 215 10.82 -4.78 -17.18
C LYS A 215 9.37 -4.35 -16.94
N LYS A 216 8.64 -5.10 -16.09
CA LYS A 216 7.24 -4.80 -15.74
C LYS A 216 7.15 -3.46 -15.00
N LEU A 217 7.98 -3.23 -13.99
CA LEU A 217 8.03 -1.98 -13.23
C LEU A 217 8.34 -0.77 -14.13
N ALA A 218 9.34 -0.88 -14.99
CA ALA A 218 9.66 0.17 -15.96
C ALA A 218 8.48 0.48 -16.90
N GLY A 219 7.72 -0.54 -17.31
CA GLY A 219 6.49 -0.37 -18.09
C GLY A 219 5.37 0.31 -17.30
N VAL A 220 5.23 0.00 -16.02
CA VAL A 220 4.26 0.63 -15.11
C VAL A 220 4.59 2.11 -14.91
N GLN A 221 5.86 2.44 -14.63
CA GLN A 221 6.30 3.84 -14.47
C GLN A 221 5.91 4.69 -15.69
N ARG A 222 6.16 4.18 -16.91
CA ARG A 222 5.81 4.91 -18.15
C ARG A 222 4.33 5.08 -18.41
N ARG A 223 3.46 4.20 -17.90
CA ARG A 223 2.02 4.21 -18.23
C ARG A 223 1.13 4.71 -17.12
N ARG A 224 1.50 4.51 -15.87
CA ARG A 224 0.61 4.75 -14.72
C ARG A 224 1.13 5.80 -13.74
N LEU A 225 2.42 6.13 -13.77
CA LEU A 225 3.04 7.07 -12.84
C LEU A 225 3.51 8.34 -13.56
N GLN A 226 2.79 8.75 -14.59
CA GLN A 226 2.98 10.05 -15.23
C GLN A 226 2.00 11.05 -14.63
N SER A 227 2.39 12.33 -14.64
CA SER A 227 1.46 13.42 -14.33
C SER A 227 0.24 13.34 -15.22
N LEU A 228 -0.93 13.61 -14.64
CA LEU A 228 -2.16 13.73 -15.44
C LEU A 228 -2.05 14.95 -16.36
N PRO A 229 -2.60 14.90 -17.58
CA PRO A 229 -2.73 16.09 -18.42
C PRO A 229 -3.46 17.18 -17.63
N ASN A 230 -2.93 18.39 -17.62
CA ASN A 230 -3.47 19.54 -16.88
C ASN A 230 -3.38 19.48 -15.33
N THR A 231 -2.52 18.66 -14.75
CA THR A 231 -2.15 18.84 -13.35
C THR A 231 -1.35 20.15 -13.26
N PRO A 232 -1.77 21.15 -12.45
CA PRO A 232 -0.94 22.33 -12.19
C PRO A 232 0.45 21.86 -11.72
N GLU A 233 1.49 22.49 -12.21
CA GLU A 233 2.83 22.28 -11.62
C GLU A 233 2.74 22.57 -10.12
N PRO A 234 3.36 21.76 -9.26
CA PRO A 234 3.41 22.07 -7.84
C PRO A 234 4.02 23.48 -7.69
N GLU A 235 3.31 24.34 -6.97
CA GLU A 235 3.81 25.66 -6.64
C GLU A 235 5.20 25.49 -6.01
N THR A 236 6.20 26.06 -6.62
CA THR A 236 7.52 26.15 -6.02
C THR A 236 7.37 26.88 -4.68
N PRO A 237 7.82 26.30 -3.57
CA PRO A 237 7.78 27.01 -2.30
C PRO A 237 8.47 28.36 -2.48
N PRO A 238 7.96 29.44 -1.87
CA PRO A 238 8.58 30.75 -1.94
C PRO A 238 10.05 30.60 -1.54
N SER A 239 10.95 31.15 -2.35
CA SER A 239 12.36 31.23 -2.01
C SER A 239 12.49 31.97 -0.67
N ASP A 240 13.09 31.31 0.34
CA ASP A 240 13.50 31.98 1.57
C ASP A 240 14.66 32.96 1.28
N ASP A 241 14.33 34.05 0.60
CA ASP A 241 15.16 35.23 0.48
C ASP A 241 14.55 36.33 1.37
N THR A 242 14.83 36.26 2.67
CA THR A 242 14.94 37.41 3.57
C THR A 242 15.76 37.06 4.80
#